data_4366a477286892b9d214717f32dae2ae
#
_entry.id   4366a477286892b9d214717f32dae2ae
#
_cell.length_a   1.000
_cell.length_b   1.000
_cell.length_c   1.000
_cell.angle_alpha   90.00
_cell.angle_beta   90.00
_cell.angle_gamma   90.00
#
_symmetry.space_group_name_H-M   'P 1'
#
loop_
_entity.id
_entity.type
_entity.pdbx_description
1 polymer ?
#
loop_
_entity_poly.entity_id
_entity_poly.type
_entity_poly.pdbx_seq_one_letter_code
_entity_poly.pdbx_strand_id
1 'polypeptide(L)'
;VIDAARAHGFKSVSVDLIYGLPKQNVISFNRTLEQILALSPDRLSIYNYAHLPSLFKPQRRIMDAQLPSGETKLQILQLAIRRLTEAGYVYIGMDHFAKPSDELTTAQRQGRLHRNFQGYSTYAECDLLAFGVSAIGKVGPTYAQNVKTLDEYYDILDSGRLPVLRGIELTPDDLLRRAIIQALMCHFELSIESIEIAHLIDFRKYFAAELADLREMEKGGLLTIDDQWISVLPAGRMLVRAIAMVFDRSLPSDRERTRYSKVI
;
A
#
# COMPACT_ATOMS: atom_id res chain seq x y z
N VAL A 1 -12.08 -22.37 -9.26
CA VAL A 1 -10.70 -21.88 -9.43
C VAL A 1 -9.87 -22.20 -8.18
N ILE A 2 -10.25 -21.72 -6.97
CA ILE A 2 -9.50 -21.90 -5.71
C ILE A 2 -9.28 -23.40 -5.41
N ASP A 3 -10.33 -24.22 -5.51
CA ASP A 3 -10.22 -25.66 -5.28
C ASP A 3 -9.27 -26.34 -6.28
N ALA A 4 -9.34 -25.93 -7.54
CA ALA A 4 -8.40 -26.41 -8.56
C ALA A 4 -6.95 -26.00 -8.25
N ALA A 5 -6.72 -24.75 -7.83
CA ALA A 5 -5.39 -24.31 -7.41
C ALA A 5 -4.85 -25.17 -6.26
N ARG A 6 -5.66 -25.43 -5.25
CA ARG A 6 -5.28 -26.32 -4.12
C ARG A 6 -5.01 -27.76 -4.58
N ALA A 7 -5.85 -28.29 -5.44
CA ALA A 7 -5.64 -29.63 -5.99
C ALA A 7 -4.34 -29.75 -6.81
N HIS A 8 -3.89 -28.66 -7.43
CA HIS A 8 -2.62 -28.58 -8.15
C HIS A 8 -1.42 -28.18 -7.27
N GLY A 9 -1.59 -28.15 -5.95
CA GLY A 9 -0.49 -27.94 -5.00
C GLY A 9 -0.03 -26.50 -4.82
N PHE A 10 -0.83 -25.51 -5.21
CA PHE A 10 -0.55 -24.12 -4.87
C PHE A 10 -0.61 -23.93 -3.35
N LYS A 11 0.49 -23.45 -2.76
CA LYS A 11 0.66 -23.34 -1.29
C LYS A 11 -0.08 -22.15 -0.69
N SER A 12 -0.27 -21.08 -1.45
CA SER A 12 -0.94 -19.85 -1.03
C SER A 12 -1.83 -19.33 -2.15
N VAL A 13 -3.07 -18.99 -1.79
CA VAL A 13 -4.07 -18.41 -2.70
C VAL A 13 -4.42 -17.03 -2.17
N SER A 14 -4.20 -16.00 -3.00
CA SER A 14 -4.58 -14.63 -2.72
C SER A 14 -5.85 -14.26 -3.49
N VAL A 15 -6.75 -13.53 -2.82
CA VAL A 15 -7.99 -13.01 -3.43
C VAL A 15 -8.03 -11.51 -3.26
N ASP A 16 -8.25 -10.82 -4.38
CA ASP A 16 -8.41 -9.37 -4.42
C ASP A 16 -9.90 -9.01 -4.45
N LEU A 17 -10.32 -8.14 -3.56
CA LEU A 17 -11.65 -7.56 -3.50
C LEU A 17 -11.58 -6.05 -3.72
N ILE A 18 -12.65 -5.50 -4.30
CA ILE A 18 -12.79 -4.05 -4.47
C ILE A 18 -14.03 -3.58 -3.72
N TYR A 19 -13.87 -2.62 -2.83
CA TYR A 19 -15.00 -1.93 -2.20
C TYR A 19 -15.17 -0.52 -2.77
N GLY A 20 -16.37 0.02 -2.62
CA GLY A 20 -16.72 1.33 -3.17
C GLY A 20 -17.18 1.28 -4.63
N LEU A 21 -17.53 0.11 -5.15
CA LEU A 21 -18.10 -0.07 -6.50
C LEU A 21 -19.52 0.53 -6.60
N PRO A 22 -19.99 0.86 -7.82
CA PRO A 22 -21.36 1.34 -8.03
C PRO A 22 -22.40 0.42 -7.39
N LYS A 23 -23.38 1.02 -6.69
CA LYS A 23 -24.48 0.35 -5.98
C LYS A 23 -24.06 -0.56 -4.82
N GLN A 24 -22.78 -0.64 -4.50
CA GLN A 24 -22.29 -1.40 -3.36
C GLN A 24 -22.63 -0.70 -2.04
N ASN A 25 -22.97 -1.48 -1.03
CA ASN A 25 -23.28 -1.02 0.32
C ASN A 25 -22.75 -2.02 1.36
N VAL A 26 -22.87 -1.69 2.63
CA VAL A 26 -22.39 -2.51 3.76
C VAL A 26 -22.99 -3.94 3.70
N ILE A 27 -24.28 -4.08 3.38
CA ILE A 27 -24.98 -5.39 3.35
C ILE A 27 -24.44 -6.24 2.19
N SER A 28 -24.33 -5.66 0.99
CA SER A 28 -23.85 -6.39 -0.19
C SER A 28 -22.39 -6.80 -0.04
N PHE A 29 -21.55 -5.96 0.57
CA PHE A 29 -20.16 -6.30 0.82
C PHE A 29 -20.01 -7.37 1.92
N ASN A 30 -20.86 -7.34 2.96
CA ASN A 30 -20.88 -8.40 3.97
C ASN A 30 -21.16 -9.79 3.35
N ARG A 31 -22.11 -9.88 2.41
CA ARG A 31 -22.38 -11.14 1.68
C ARG A 31 -21.17 -11.61 0.88
N THR A 32 -20.43 -10.67 0.25
CA THR A 32 -19.18 -11.00 -0.44
C THR A 32 -18.16 -11.58 0.54
N LEU A 33 -17.98 -10.95 1.71
CA LEU A 33 -17.08 -11.45 2.74
C LEU A 33 -17.47 -12.84 3.25
N GLU A 34 -18.75 -13.12 3.44
CA GLU A 34 -19.24 -14.46 3.84
C GLU A 34 -18.82 -15.54 2.84
N GLN A 35 -19.01 -15.27 1.54
CA GLN A 35 -18.61 -16.21 0.49
C GLN A 35 -17.10 -16.42 0.44
N ILE A 36 -16.33 -15.35 0.57
CA ILE A 36 -14.86 -15.41 0.53
C ILE A 36 -14.31 -16.12 1.78
N LEU A 37 -14.86 -15.85 2.95
CA LEU A 37 -14.46 -16.53 4.19
C LEU A 37 -14.73 -18.03 4.12
N ALA A 38 -15.85 -18.46 3.50
CA ALA A 38 -16.13 -19.88 3.27
C ALA A 38 -15.08 -20.55 2.36
N LEU A 39 -14.51 -19.82 1.40
CA LEU A 39 -13.41 -20.29 0.55
C LEU A 39 -12.06 -20.31 1.27
N SER A 40 -11.94 -19.57 2.37
CA SER A 40 -10.75 -19.52 3.24
C SER A 40 -9.44 -19.32 2.47
N PRO A 41 -9.28 -18.24 1.66
CA PRO A 41 -8.01 -17.94 0.99
C PRO A 41 -6.91 -17.67 2.01
N ASP A 42 -5.64 -17.75 1.58
CA ASP A 42 -4.50 -17.54 2.47
C ASP A 42 -4.21 -16.06 2.66
N ARG A 43 -4.48 -15.25 1.62
CA ARG A 43 -4.34 -13.79 1.61
C ARG A 43 -5.56 -13.11 1.03
N LEU A 44 -5.79 -11.89 1.46
CA LEU A 44 -6.85 -11.02 0.95
C LEU A 44 -6.30 -9.61 0.77
N SER A 45 -6.66 -8.99 -0.35
CA SER A 45 -6.45 -7.55 -0.56
C SER A 45 -7.80 -6.90 -0.82
N ILE A 46 -8.11 -5.81 -0.09
CA ILE A 46 -9.41 -5.14 -0.16
C ILE A 46 -9.19 -3.70 -0.61
N TYR A 47 -9.21 -3.46 -1.92
CA TYR A 47 -8.90 -2.18 -2.53
C TYR A 47 -10.09 -1.23 -2.56
N ASN A 48 -9.83 0.06 -2.30
CA ASN A 48 -10.82 1.11 -2.58
C ASN A 48 -10.94 1.34 -4.09
N TYR A 49 -12.17 1.35 -4.59
CA TYR A 49 -12.43 1.69 -5.99
C TYR A 49 -12.00 3.14 -6.29
N ALA A 50 -11.06 3.29 -7.21
CA ALA A 50 -10.61 4.59 -7.70
C ALA A 50 -11.45 5.06 -8.89
N HIS A 51 -12.32 6.05 -8.68
CA HIS A 51 -13.11 6.65 -9.74
C HIS A 51 -12.36 7.82 -10.38
N LEU A 52 -11.80 7.60 -11.57
CA LEU A 52 -10.98 8.56 -12.32
C LEU A 52 -11.43 8.64 -13.79
N PRO A 53 -12.66 9.13 -14.07
CA PRO A 53 -13.24 9.15 -15.41
C PRO A 53 -12.49 10.05 -16.39
N SER A 54 -11.69 11.01 -15.91
CA SER A 54 -10.78 11.80 -16.74
C SER A 54 -9.68 10.97 -17.37
N LEU A 55 -9.17 9.96 -16.66
CA LEU A 55 -8.10 9.06 -17.10
C LEU A 55 -8.64 7.80 -17.78
N PHE A 56 -9.74 7.23 -17.28
CA PHE A 56 -10.29 5.96 -17.75
C PHE A 56 -11.65 6.16 -18.44
N LYS A 57 -11.64 6.16 -19.77
CA LYS A 57 -12.84 6.35 -20.59
C LYS A 57 -14.05 5.45 -20.21
N PRO A 58 -13.89 4.14 -19.89
CA PRO A 58 -15.00 3.30 -19.47
C PRO A 58 -15.72 3.79 -18.21
N GLN A 59 -15.00 4.42 -17.27
CA GLN A 59 -15.56 4.94 -16.02
C GLN A 59 -16.52 6.14 -16.22
N ARG A 60 -16.46 6.81 -17.38
CA ARG A 60 -17.38 7.92 -17.73
C ARG A 60 -18.84 7.49 -17.83
N ARG A 61 -19.10 6.17 -17.94
CA ARG A 61 -20.48 5.62 -17.97
C ARG A 61 -21.05 5.38 -16.57
N ILE A 62 -20.23 5.51 -15.54
CA ILE A 62 -20.63 5.35 -14.14
C ILE A 62 -21.13 6.70 -13.63
N MET A 63 -22.35 6.76 -13.16
CA MET A 63 -22.93 7.96 -12.55
C MET A 63 -22.44 8.09 -11.11
N ASP A 64 -21.95 9.26 -10.72
CA ASP A 64 -21.43 9.53 -9.36
C ASP A 64 -22.47 9.20 -8.28
N ALA A 65 -23.77 9.44 -8.57
CA ALA A 65 -24.86 9.10 -7.66
C ALA A 65 -25.01 7.60 -7.35
N GLN A 66 -24.37 6.73 -8.13
CA GLN A 66 -24.37 5.29 -7.88
C GLN A 66 -23.20 4.84 -6.99
N LEU A 67 -22.21 5.70 -6.79
CA LEU A 67 -21.06 5.40 -5.94
C LEU A 67 -21.45 5.59 -4.46
N PRO A 68 -20.99 4.70 -3.57
CA PRO A 68 -21.18 4.89 -2.14
C PRO A 68 -20.48 6.13 -1.65
N SER A 69 -21.06 6.81 -0.67
CA SER A 69 -20.44 7.96 -0.01
C SER A 69 -19.14 7.58 0.70
N GLY A 70 -18.30 8.56 1.03
CA GLY A 70 -17.08 8.34 1.82
C GLY A 70 -17.39 7.66 3.16
N GLU A 71 -18.48 8.05 3.83
CA GLU A 71 -18.94 7.42 5.06
C GLU A 71 -19.29 5.94 4.85
N THR A 72 -20.06 5.61 3.80
CA THR A 72 -20.39 4.22 3.46
C THR A 72 -19.13 3.40 3.14
N LYS A 73 -18.17 3.98 2.42
CA LYS A 73 -16.88 3.31 2.15
C LYS A 73 -16.11 3.02 3.44
N LEU A 74 -16.08 3.97 4.38
CA LEU A 74 -15.45 3.78 5.67
C LEU A 74 -16.13 2.67 6.48
N GLN A 75 -17.46 2.65 6.50
CA GLN A 75 -18.23 1.58 7.15
C GLN A 75 -17.95 0.20 6.55
N ILE A 76 -17.82 0.11 5.20
CA ILE A 76 -17.45 -1.14 4.51
C ILE A 76 -16.05 -1.58 4.92
N LEU A 77 -15.07 -0.67 4.96
CA LEU A 77 -13.70 -0.99 5.36
C LEU A 77 -13.62 -1.44 6.82
N GLN A 78 -14.32 -0.74 7.73
CA GLN A 78 -14.41 -1.15 9.14
C GLN A 78 -15.05 -2.52 9.31
N LEU A 79 -16.14 -2.79 8.57
CA LEU A 79 -16.76 -4.12 8.55
C LEU A 79 -15.76 -5.18 8.07
N ALA A 80 -15.04 -4.93 6.99
CA ALA A 80 -14.06 -5.86 6.44
C ALA A 80 -12.97 -6.19 7.44
N ILE A 81 -12.35 -5.16 8.06
CA ILE A 81 -11.30 -5.35 9.07
C ILE A 81 -11.84 -6.20 10.22
N ARG A 82 -13.01 -5.85 10.77
CA ARG A 82 -13.61 -6.59 11.87
C ARG A 82 -13.87 -8.05 11.50
N ARG A 83 -14.58 -8.31 10.39
CA ARG A 83 -14.97 -9.67 9.96
C ARG A 83 -13.77 -10.55 9.66
N LEU A 84 -12.72 -10.01 9.02
CA LEU A 84 -11.52 -10.77 8.71
C LEU A 84 -10.70 -11.04 9.98
N THR A 85 -10.59 -10.08 10.88
CA THR A 85 -9.89 -10.28 12.16
C THR A 85 -10.62 -11.29 13.04
N GLU A 86 -11.95 -11.23 13.13
CA GLU A 86 -12.78 -12.22 13.83
C GLU A 86 -12.64 -13.62 13.22
N ALA A 87 -12.42 -13.72 11.91
CA ALA A 87 -12.14 -14.97 11.22
C ALA A 87 -10.68 -15.45 11.34
N GLY A 88 -9.86 -14.77 12.13
CA GLY A 88 -8.48 -15.14 12.43
C GLY A 88 -7.42 -14.64 11.44
N TYR A 89 -7.78 -13.78 10.48
CA TYR A 89 -6.78 -13.13 9.64
C TYR A 89 -6.04 -12.04 10.40
N VAL A 90 -4.75 -11.90 10.10
CA VAL A 90 -3.91 -10.81 10.58
C VAL A 90 -3.99 -9.65 9.60
N TYR A 91 -4.25 -8.45 10.12
CA TYR A 91 -4.16 -7.23 9.33
C TYR A 91 -2.70 -6.87 9.11
N ILE A 92 -2.23 -7.05 7.89
CA ILE A 92 -0.82 -6.80 7.51
C ILE A 92 -0.56 -5.30 7.38
N GLY A 93 -1.51 -4.58 6.80
CA GLY A 93 -1.46 -3.13 6.63
C GLY A 93 -2.22 -2.68 5.39
N MET A 94 -2.62 -1.41 5.37
CA MET A 94 -3.43 -0.82 4.31
C MET A 94 -4.69 -1.64 4.00
N ASP A 95 -4.63 -2.45 2.98
CA ASP A 95 -5.71 -3.24 2.37
C ASP A 95 -5.44 -4.75 2.44
N HIS A 96 -4.33 -5.18 3.06
CA HIS A 96 -3.87 -6.57 3.04
C HIS A 96 -4.12 -7.30 4.35
N PHE A 97 -4.57 -8.54 4.20
CA PHE A 97 -4.81 -9.49 5.28
C PHE A 97 -4.20 -10.84 4.91
N ALA A 98 -3.68 -11.55 5.89
CA ALA A 98 -3.10 -12.87 5.69
C ALA A 98 -3.41 -13.80 6.87
N LYS A 99 -3.40 -15.11 6.64
CA LYS A 99 -3.49 -16.09 7.72
C LYS A 99 -2.29 -15.99 8.68
N PRO A 100 -2.44 -16.38 9.95
CA PRO A 100 -1.32 -16.36 10.91
C PRO A 100 -0.11 -17.16 10.49
N SER A 101 -0.30 -18.22 9.69
CA SER A 101 0.77 -19.10 9.17
C SER A 101 1.42 -18.58 7.89
N ASP A 102 0.90 -17.52 7.30
CA ASP A 102 1.43 -16.96 6.05
C ASP A 102 2.80 -16.29 6.25
N GLU A 103 3.62 -16.33 5.22
CA GLU A 103 4.97 -15.74 5.24
C GLU A 103 4.97 -14.22 5.48
N LEU A 104 3.93 -13.48 5.00
CA LEU A 104 3.82 -12.05 5.27
C LEU A 104 3.60 -11.77 6.75
N THR A 105 2.76 -12.56 7.41
CA THR A 105 2.52 -12.46 8.86
C THR A 105 3.79 -12.78 9.66
N THR A 106 4.51 -13.82 9.24
CA THR A 106 5.78 -14.18 9.85
C THR A 106 6.82 -13.08 9.66
N ALA A 107 6.94 -12.54 8.44
CA ALA A 107 7.86 -11.45 8.14
C ALA A 107 7.54 -10.17 8.93
N GLN A 108 6.25 -9.84 9.09
CA GLN A 108 5.83 -8.69 9.90
C GLN A 108 6.25 -8.85 11.36
N ARG A 109 5.98 -10.01 11.97
CA ARG A 109 6.40 -10.29 13.37
C ARG A 109 7.91 -10.25 13.57
N GLN A 110 8.67 -10.55 12.53
CA GLN A 110 10.15 -10.56 12.55
C GLN A 110 10.79 -9.25 12.11
N GLY A 111 10.00 -8.20 11.84
CA GLY A 111 10.51 -6.92 11.37
C GLY A 111 11.11 -6.97 9.95
N ARG A 112 10.77 -7.99 9.14
CA ARG A 112 11.33 -8.21 7.79
C ARG A 112 10.33 -7.94 6.66
N LEU A 113 9.12 -7.49 7.00
CA LEU A 113 8.13 -7.14 6.00
C LEU A 113 8.59 -5.92 5.19
N HIS A 114 8.45 -5.98 3.90
CA HIS A 114 8.77 -4.92 2.97
C HIS A 114 7.58 -4.61 2.06
N ARG A 115 7.53 -3.40 1.51
CA ARG A 115 6.52 -3.01 0.52
C ARG A 115 7.18 -2.45 -0.73
N ASN A 116 6.74 -2.94 -1.89
CA ASN A 116 7.14 -2.44 -3.21
C ASN A 116 5.91 -2.03 -4.04
N PHE A 117 6.07 -1.80 -5.34
CA PHE A 117 4.98 -1.41 -6.24
C PHE A 117 3.90 -2.47 -6.43
N GLN A 118 4.19 -3.73 -6.14
CA GLN A 118 3.24 -4.84 -6.26
C GLN A 118 2.51 -5.13 -4.95
N GLY A 119 2.95 -4.57 -3.82
CA GLY A 119 2.38 -4.79 -2.51
C GLY A 119 3.41 -5.23 -1.47
N TYR A 120 2.96 -5.97 -0.45
CA TYR A 120 3.83 -6.48 0.60
C TYR A 120 4.64 -7.70 0.13
N SER A 121 5.89 -7.75 0.55
CA SER A 121 6.88 -8.78 0.18
C SER A 121 7.77 -9.12 1.38
N THR A 122 8.36 -10.29 1.36
CA THR A 122 9.37 -10.74 2.33
C THR A 122 10.80 -10.54 1.84
N TYR A 123 10.99 -9.96 0.64
CA TYR A 123 12.27 -9.79 -0.04
C TYR A 123 12.72 -8.31 -0.03
N ALA A 124 13.05 -7.79 1.16
CA ALA A 124 13.44 -6.38 1.35
C ALA A 124 14.73 -6.02 0.60
N GLU A 125 15.73 -6.91 0.65
CA GLU A 125 17.08 -6.67 0.13
C GLU A 125 17.23 -6.99 -1.38
N CYS A 126 16.15 -7.39 -2.05
CA CYS A 126 16.21 -7.74 -3.47
C CYS A 126 15.93 -6.54 -4.36
N ASP A 127 16.64 -6.49 -5.49
CA ASP A 127 16.25 -5.66 -6.60
C ASP A 127 14.98 -6.22 -7.27
N LEU A 128 14.19 -5.33 -7.84
CA LEU A 128 12.97 -5.69 -8.58
C LEU A 128 13.17 -5.44 -10.06
N LEU A 129 13.37 -6.50 -10.83
CA LEU A 129 13.42 -6.42 -12.27
C LEU A 129 12.01 -6.47 -12.86
N ALA A 130 11.66 -5.46 -13.63
CA ALA A 130 10.31 -5.29 -14.17
C ALA A 130 10.25 -5.68 -15.65
N PHE A 131 9.39 -6.63 -16.00
CA PHE A 131 9.14 -7.07 -17.36
C PHE A 131 7.74 -6.67 -17.83
N GLY A 132 7.63 -6.29 -19.11
CA GLY A 132 6.37 -5.92 -19.73
C GLY A 132 6.11 -4.41 -19.75
N VAL A 133 5.03 -4.04 -20.45
CA VAL A 133 4.58 -2.64 -20.59
C VAL A 133 4.22 -2.04 -19.25
N SER A 134 4.57 -0.78 -19.06
CA SER A 134 4.31 0.03 -17.86
C SER A 134 4.91 -0.51 -16.54
N ALA A 135 5.61 -1.64 -16.57
CA ALA A 135 6.18 -2.24 -15.37
C ALA A 135 7.23 -1.33 -14.72
N ILE A 136 7.27 -1.34 -13.38
CA ILE A 136 8.18 -0.49 -12.60
C ILE A 136 9.18 -1.38 -11.88
N GLY A 137 10.47 -1.16 -12.16
CA GLY A 137 11.59 -1.81 -11.51
C GLY A 137 12.28 -0.92 -10.48
N LYS A 138 13.01 -1.56 -9.57
CA LYS A 138 13.88 -0.93 -8.59
C LYS A 138 15.22 -1.66 -8.59
N VAL A 139 16.29 -0.96 -8.94
CA VAL A 139 17.65 -1.49 -8.89
C VAL A 139 18.53 -0.52 -8.09
N GLY A 140 19.02 -0.96 -6.96
CA GLY A 140 19.74 -0.10 -6.02
C GLY A 140 18.94 1.15 -5.64
N PRO A 141 19.51 2.37 -5.82
CA PRO A 141 18.83 3.63 -5.52
C PRO A 141 17.96 4.14 -6.68
N THR A 142 17.72 3.34 -7.74
CA THR A 142 16.99 3.80 -8.92
C THR A 142 15.63 3.14 -9.06
N TYR A 143 14.67 3.91 -9.57
CA TYR A 143 13.41 3.39 -10.10
C TYR A 143 13.33 3.65 -11.59
N ALA A 144 12.85 2.66 -12.35
CA ALA A 144 12.62 2.79 -13.78
C ALA A 144 11.23 2.26 -14.15
N GLN A 145 10.57 2.92 -15.11
CA GLN A 145 9.28 2.47 -15.64
C GLN A 145 9.40 2.26 -17.14
N ASN A 146 8.92 1.10 -17.60
CA ASN A 146 8.85 0.76 -19.01
C ASN A 146 7.78 1.58 -19.77
N VAL A 147 7.92 1.65 -21.08
CA VAL A 147 6.92 2.24 -21.99
C VAL A 147 5.55 1.58 -21.82
N LYS A 148 4.48 2.26 -22.25
CA LYS A 148 3.10 1.89 -21.89
C LYS A 148 2.34 1.15 -22.98
N THR A 149 2.86 1.06 -24.21
CA THR A 149 2.22 0.39 -25.32
C THR A 149 3.03 -0.83 -25.76
N LEU A 150 2.35 -1.85 -26.27
CA LEU A 150 3.01 -3.10 -26.72
C LEU A 150 3.93 -2.86 -27.90
N ASP A 151 3.47 -2.11 -28.90
CA ASP A 151 4.23 -1.86 -30.11
C ASP A 151 5.56 -1.17 -29.77
N GLU A 152 5.51 -0.05 -29.04
CA GLU A 152 6.71 0.67 -28.60
C GLU A 152 7.64 -0.21 -27.74
N TYR A 153 7.06 -1.07 -26.90
CA TYR A 153 7.83 -1.97 -26.04
C TYR A 153 8.64 -2.97 -26.87
N TYR A 154 8.02 -3.61 -27.85
CA TYR A 154 8.69 -4.57 -28.70
C TYR A 154 9.67 -3.90 -29.68
N ASP A 155 9.31 -2.76 -30.28
CA ASP A 155 10.21 -2.01 -31.18
C ASP A 155 11.54 -1.65 -30.48
N ILE A 156 11.47 -1.24 -29.18
CA ILE A 156 12.67 -0.92 -28.41
C ILE A 156 13.47 -2.18 -28.11
N LEU A 157 12.82 -3.28 -27.69
CA LEU A 157 13.50 -4.55 -27.44
C LEU A 157 14.17 -5.12 -28.68
N ASP A 158 13.51 -5.08 -29.83
CA ASP A 158 14.03 -5.56 -31.11
C ASP A 158 15.26 -4.73 -31.57
N SER A 159 15.34 -3.47 -31.11
CA SER A 159 16.54 -2.64 -31.30
C SER A 159 17.67 -2.93 -30.30
N GLY A 160 17.53 -3.93 -29.41
CA GLY A 160 18.52 -4.33 -28.40
C GLY A 160 18.64 -3.37 -27.23
N ARG A 161 17.63 -2.53 -26.97
CA ARG A 161 17.61 -1.55 -25.87
C ARG A 161 16.62 -1.94 -24.79
N LEU A 162 16.83 -1.41 -23.56
CA LEU A 162 15.84 -1.54 -22.49
C LEU A 162 14.66 -0.58 -22.76
N PRO A 163 13.40 -1.07 -22.64
CA PRO A 163 12.20 -0.31 -22.98
C PRO A 163 11.80 0.70 -21.88
N VAL A 164 12.77 1.44 -21.34
CA VAL A 164 12.58 2.39 -20.26
C VAL A 164 12.02 3.70 -20.82
N LEU A 165 10.84 4.10 -20.30
CA LEU A 165 10.22 5.39 -20.59
C LEU A 165 10.80 6.52 -19.74
N ARG A 166 10.99 6.23 -18.44
CA ARG A 166 11.46 7.18 -17.44
C ARG A 166 12.06 6.47 -16.24
N GLY A 167 12.90 7.18 -15.52
CA GLY A 167 13.49 6.71 -14.26
C GLY A 167 13.83 7.87 -13.35
N ILE A 168 14.17 7.54 -12.13
CA ILE A 168 14.67 8.47 -11.12
C ILE A 168 15.75 7.80 -10.30
N GLU A 169 16.83 8.51 -10.05
CA GLU A 169 17.83 8.15 -9.06
C GLU A 169 17.50 8.85 -7.74
N LEU A 170 17.46 8.09 -6.66
CA LEU A 170 17.12 8.58 -5.34
C LEU A 170 18.33 9.24 -4.67
N THR A 171 18.12 10.42 -4.13
CA THR A 171 19.10 11.11 -3.29
C THR A 171 19.22 10.42 -1.91
N PRO A 172 20.29 10.71 -1.13
CA PRO A 172 20.38 10.22 0.26
C PRO A 172 19.15 10.58 1.12
N ASP A 173 18.57 11.78 0.94
CA ASP A 173 17.34 12.18 1.63
C ASP A 173 16.12 11.35 1.19
N ASP A 174 16.00 11.01 -0.11
CA ASP A 174 14.93 10.13 -0.58
C ASP A 174 15.07 8.71 0.00
N LEU A 175 16.30 8.21 0.15
CA LEU A 175 16.56 6.91 0.77
C LEU A 175 16.21 6.90 2.26
N LEU A 176 16.58 7.97 2.99
CA LEU A 176 16.21 8.19 4.39
C LEU A 176 14.68 8.21 4.55
N ARG A 177 13.98 9.04 3.77
CA ARG A 177 12.52 9.13 3.81
C ARG A 177 11.86 7.82 3.43
N ARG A 178 12.39 7.11 2.45
CA ARG A 178 11.92 5.76 2.07
C ARG A 178 12.03 4.78 3.24
N ALA A 179 13.13 4.79 3.99
CA ALA A 179 13.31 3.91 5.15
C ALA A 179 12.24 4.19 6.22
N ILE A 180 11.96 5.46 6.52
CA ILE A 180 10.92 5.87 7.47
C ILE A 180 9.53 5.43 7.00
N ILE A 181 9.19 5.72 5.74
CA ILE A 181 7.91 5.33 5.13
C ILE A 181 7.72 3.81 5.18
N GLN A 182 8.77 3.04 4.85
CA GLN A 182 8.72 1.57 4.91
C GLN A 182 8.47 1.07 6.34
N ALA A 183 9.16 1.61 7.34
CA ALA A 183 8.98 1.22 8.75
C ALA A 183 7.52 1.45 9.19
N LEU A 184 6.98 2.64 8.97
CA LEU A 184 5.60 2.97 9.34
C LEU A 184 4.58 2.11 8.59
N MET A 185 4.76 1.92 7.27
CA MET A 185 3.82 1.16 6.43
C MET A 185 3.83 -0.35 6.70
N CYS A 186 4.97 -0.91 7.09
CA CYS A 186 5.15 -2.35 7.26
C CYS A 186 5.04 -2.82 8.72
N HIS A 187 5.44 -1.97 9.66
CA HIS A 187 5.57 -2.35 11.07
C HIS A 187 4.69 -1.51 12.00
N PHE A 188 4.10 -0.41 11.51
CA PHE A 188 3.33 0.56 12.30
C PHE A 188 4.14 1.23 13.41
N GLU A 189 5.45 1.15 13.35
CA GLU A 189 6.37 1.75 14.31
C GLU A 189 7.68 2.15 13.64
N LEU A 190 8.34 3.15 14.17
CA LEU A 190 9.62 3.66 13.73
C LEU A 190 10.51 3.90 14.93
N SER A 191 11.67 3.26 14.98
CA SER A 191 12.72 3.57 15.95
C SER A 191 13.49 4.81 15.50
N ILE A 192 13.42 5.87 16.29
CA ILE A 192 14.14 7.13 16.04
C ILE A 192 15.66 6.88 16.08
N GLU A 193 16.14 6.19 17.13
CA GLU A 193 17.54 5.85 17.28
C GLU A 193 18.10 5.06 16.08
N SER A 194 17.33 4.08 15.58
CA SER A 194 17.75 3.29 14.41
C SER A 194 17.95 4.15 13.16
N ILE A 195 17.10 5.15 12.95
CA ILE A 195 17.24 6.10 11.84
C ILE A 195 18.43 7.02 12.06
N GLU A 196 18.63 7.54 13.27
CA GLU A 196 19.75 8.42 13.59
C GLU A 196 21.09 7.73 13.37
N ILE A 197 21.23 6.49 13.83
CA ILE A 197 22.45 5.69 13.65
C ILE A 197 22.68 5.36 12.16
N ALA A 198 21.65 4.91 11.45
CA ALA A 198 21.79 4.47 10.06
C ALA A 198 22.09 5.61 9.09
N HIS A 199 21.62 6.83 9.40
CA HIS A 199 21.74 7.98 8.50
C HIS A 199 22.59 9.13 9.03
N LEU A 200 23.15 8.99 10.24
CA LEU A 200 24.02 9.97 10.90
C LEU A 200 23.39 11.37 11.01
N ILE A 201 22.12 11.41 11.43
CA ILE A 201 21.32 12.63 11.60
C ILE A 201 20.85 12.78 13.04
N ASP A 202 20.45 14.00 13.42
CA ASP A 202 19.56 14.29 14.55
C ASP A 202 18.13 14.30 14.02
N PHE A 203 17.34 13.30 14.33
CA PHE A 203 16.00 13.09 13.79
C PHE A 203 15.06 14.26 14.09
N ARG A 204 15.08 14.75 15.34
CA ARG A 204 14.18 15.83 15.78
C ARG A 204 14.47 17.14 15.09
N LYS A 205 15.76 17.40 14.83
CA LYS A 205 16.18 18.60 14.11
C LYS A 205 15.91 18.48 12.62
N TYR A 206 16.20 17.32 12.03
CA TYR A 206 16.07 17.09 10.59
C TYR A 206 14.61 17.09 10.14
N PHE A 207 13.74 16.46 10.92
CA PHE A 207 12.30 16.30 10.64
C PHE A 207 11.40 17.18 11.51
N ALA A 208 11.87 18.38 11.89
CA ALA A 208 11.11 19.27 12.78
C ALA A 208 9.73 19.66 12.22
N ALA A 209 9.64 19.89 10.90
CA ALA A 209 8.38 20.23 10.22
C ALA A 209 7.43 19.02 10.18
N GLU A 210 7.93 17.85 9.78
CA GLU A 210 7.17 16.62 9.73
C GLU A 210 6.67 16.21 11.12
N LEU A 211 7.48 16.40 12.15
CA LEU A 211 7.07 16.16 13.54
C LEU A 211 5.96 17.10 14.00
N ALA A 212 5.93 18.33 13.53
CA ALA A 212 4.83 19.24 13.83
C ALA A 212 3.50 18.73 13.25
N ASP A 213 3.52 18.25 11.99
CA ASP A 213 2.33 17.66 11.35
C ASP A 213 1.89 16.37 12.06
N LEU A 214 2.84 15.50 12.45
CA LEU A 214 2.54 14.28 13.19
C LEU A 214 1.97 14.55 14.59
N ARG A 215 2.38 15.63 15.27
CA ARG A 215 1.80 16.03 16.57
C ARG A 215 0.31 16.38 16.45
N GLU A 216 -0.15 16.91 15.34
CA GLU A 216 -1.58 17.12 15.12
C GLU A 216 -2.33 15.77 14.96
N MET A 217 -1.71 14.80 14.29
CA MET A 217 -2.27 13.44 14.18
C MET A 217 -2.25 12.70 15.53
N GLU A 218 -1.25 12.95 16.38
CA GLU A 218 -1.16 12.43 17.75
C GLU A 218 -2.30 12.94 18.62
N LYS A 219 -2.63 14.24 18.55
CA LYS A 219 -3.81 14.82 19.22
C LYS A 219 -5.11 14.14 18.79
N GLY A 220 -5.16 13.68 17.53
CA GLY A 220 -6.27 12.91 16.97
C GLY A 220 -6.28 11.43 17.39
N GLY A 221 -5.33 10.97 18.19
CA GLY A 221 -5.26 9.58 18.67
C GLY A 221 -4.84 8.57 17.60
N LEU A 222 -4.14 9.00 16.54
CA LEU A 222 -3.72 8.13 15.45
C LEU A 222 -2.36 7.47 15.69
N LEU A 223 -1.49 8.13 16.45
CA LEU A 223 -0.14 7.69 16.76
C LEU A 223 0.31 8.25 18.11
N THR A 224 1.46 7.80 18.58
CA THR A 224 2.19 8.39 19.71
C THR A 224 3.62 8.65 19.31
N ILE A 225 4.20 9.72 19.85
CA ILE A 225 5.60 10.10 19.63
C ILE A 225 6.26 10.27 21.00
N ASP A 226 7.21 9.42 21.31
CA ASP A 226 8.07 9.55 22.49
C ASP A 226 9.53 9.83 22.08
N ASP A 227 10.49 9.64 22.99
CA ASP A 227 11.89 9.93 22.73
C ASP A 227 12.55 8.90 21.82
N GLN A 228 12.03 7.69 21.75
CA GLN A 228 12.63 6.56 21.04
C GLN A 228 11.81 6.10 19.85
N TRP A 229 10.48 6.29 19.90
CA TRP A 229 9.55 5.68 18.94
C TRP A 229 8.49 6.64 18.41
N ILE A 230 8.10 6.41 17.17
CA ILE A 230 6.83 6.85 16.61
C ILE A 230 5.99 5.59 16.39
N SER A 231 4.88 5.45 17.13
CA SER A 231 4.05 4.24 17.11
C SER A 231 2.64 4.55 16.62
N VAL A 232 2.21 3.87 15.56
CA VAL A 232 0.86 4.03 15.00
C VAL A 232 -0.14 3.23 15.83
N LEU A 233 -1.09 3.93 16.43
CA LEU A 233 -2.14 3.34 17.25
C LEU A 233 -3.15 2.55 16.39
N PRO A 234 -3.95 1.65 16.97
CA PRO A 234 -4.96 0.87 16.23
C PRO A 234 -5.88 1.72 15.35
N ALA A 235 -6.32 2.90 15.83
CA ALA A 235 -7.13 3.83 15.04
C ALA A 235 -6.35 4.42 13.83
N GLY A 236 -5.05 4.64 13.98
CA GLY A 236 -4.18 5.17 12.93
C GLY A 236 -3.81 4.15 11.86
N ARG A 237 -3.89 2.84 12.14
CA ARG A 237 -3.50 1.80 11.17
C ARG A 237 -4.30 1.86 9.87
N MET A 238 -5.57 2.23 9.94
CA MET A 238 -6.40 2.46 8.75
C MET A 238 -5.92 3.67 7.92
N LEU A 239 -5.26 4.62 8.57
CA LEU A 239 -4.77 5.86 8.00
C LEU A 239 -3.24 5.89 7.89
N VAL A 240 -2.57 4.74 8.02
CA VAL A 240 -1.10 4.65 8.02
C VAL A 240 -0.49 5.28 6.77
N ARG A 241 -1.17 5.21 5.62
CA ARG A 241 -0.76 5.90 4.41
C ARG A 241 -0.69 7.42 4.60
N ALA A 242 -1.70 8.03 5.23
CA ALA A 242 -1.71 9.46 5.51
C ALA A 242 -0.58 9.85 6.46
N ILE A 243 -0.30 9.02 7.48
CA ILE A 243 0.81 9.22 8.41
C ILE A 243 2.15 9.14 7.67
N ALA A 244 2.37 8.12 6.85
CA ALA A 244 3.60 7.94 6.09
C ALA A 244 3.81 9.04 5.04
N MET A 245 2.73 9.58 4.45
CA MET A 245 2.78 10.66 3.46
C MET A 245 3.39 11.96 4.01
N VAL A 246 3.41 12.18 5.32
CA VAL A 246 4.08 13.33 5.95
C VAL A 246 5.56 13.36 5.60
N PHE A 247 6.19 12.20 5.42
CA PHE A 247 7.61 12.09 5.05
C PHE A 247 7.86 12.09 3.54
N ASP A 248 6.82 12.11 2.70
CA ASP A 248 6.98 12.09 1.25
C ASP A 248 7.03 13.52 0.68
N ARG A 249 8.27 14.00 0.45
CA ARG A 249 8.49 15.34 -0.12
C ARG A 249 8.15 15.44 -1.63
N SER A 250 7.96 14.30 -2.30
CA SER A 250 7.62 14.27 -3.73
C SER A 250 6.13 14.40 -4.00
N LEU A 251 5.31 14.42 -2.93
CA LEU A 251 3.88 14.65 -3.08
C LEU A 251 3.64 16.10 -3.56
N PRO A 252 2.88 16.26 -4.63
CA PRO A 252 2.51 17.59 -5.12
C PRO A 252 1.74 18.36 -4.05
N SER A 253 1.88 19.70 -4.07
CA SER A 253 1.04 20.60 -3.29
C SER A 253 -0.45 20.28 -3.53
N ASP A 254 -1.33 20.65 -2.61
CA ASP A 254 -2.78 20.31 -2.59
C ASP A 254 -3.52 20.42 -3.93
N ARG A 255 -3.07 21.30 -4.84
CA ARG A 255 -3.67 21.47 -6.18
C ARG A 255 -3.47 20.28 -7.13
N GLU A 256 -2.46 19.42 -6.90
CA GLU A 256 -2.16 18.26 -7.75
C GLU A 256 -2.62 16.92 -7.14
N ARG A 257 -3.07 16.91 -5.87
CA ARG A 257 -3.59 15.71 -5.17
C ARG A 257 -4.79 15.06 -5.85
N THR A 258 -5.51 15.77 -6.70
CA THR A 258 -6.64 15.22 -7.49
C THR A 258 -6.24 14.17 -8.51
N ARG A 259 -4.94 14.02 -8.81
CA ARG A 259 -4.42 13.00 -9.75
C ARG A 259 -4.20 11.62 -9.11
N TYR A 260 -4.27 11.52 -7.79
CA TYR A 260 -4.05 10.28 -7.05
C TYR A 260 -5.35 9.78 -6.44
N SER A 261 -5.43 8.44 -6.22
CA SER A 261 -6.56 7.87 -5.51
C SER A 261 -6.69 8.50 -4.12
N LYS A 262 -7.90 8.91 -3.77
CA LYS A 262 -8.17 9.42 -2.42
C LYS A 262 -7.83 8.35 -1.39
N VAL A 263 -7.37 8.76 -0.21
CA VAL A 263 -7.00 7.84 0.89
C VAL A 263 -8.24 7.08 1.39
N ILE A 264 -9.42 7.72 1.30
CA ILE A 264 -10.75 7.13 1.57
C ILE A 264 -11.74 7.67 0.54
#